data_09b0d8802b6fcbee01e70d6e9b21f0df
#
_entry.id   09b0d8802b6fcbee01e70d6e9b21f0df
#
_cell.length_a   1.000
_cell.length_b   1.000
_cell.length_c   1.000
_cell.angle_alpha   90.00
_cell.angle_beta   90.00
_cell.angle_gamma   90.00
#
_symmetry.space_group_name_H-M   'P 1'
#
loop_
_entity.id
_entity.type
_entity.pdbx_description
1 polymer ?
#
loop_
_entity_poly.entity_id
_entity_poly.type
_entity_poly.pdbx_seq_one_letter_code
_entity_poly.pdbx_strand_id
1 'polypeptide(L)'
;MNILLVTLYSLERNTSVAISNINITKGLLALGHHVTWVMPHWAQCETEFDASQVQIVRVPGEDEKRDAGFLKNRLHSHFYMLDFTRPYLRQVRKTHVPDEFYDIVISTSDPKTSHVFTARLLRLIRYGRWIQHWGDPLLGDITRNFWWPKWCVKFYEWTILRKADKIVYVTPFTAETQRKEYPKIADKIAFIPLPADMHATETTTLPDQLRIAYLGDYNPAFRNLRPLYNACSKMDGVSLTIAGHGPGYRSLPNIQVLPRIPQDQALAIENDSDVIFCVCNKFGTQIPGKILYKASSDKHILVAVEKESHDEMCKYLESYNRFVVCDNTSESISDALRSLRGKPHDYVTPERLLPVSIAREILQ
;
A
#
# COMPACT_ATOMS: atom_id res chain seq x y z
N MET A 1 15.21 0.66 -21.10
CA MET A 1 14.87 2.07 -20.83
C MET A 1 15.53 2.52 -19.54
N ASN A 2 15.89 3.80 -19.47
CA ASN A 2 16.32 4.44 -18.22
C ASN A 2 15.11 5.03 -17.51
N ILE A 3 14.86 4.59 -16.28
CA ILE A 3 13.70 4.98 -15.50
C ILE A 3 14.14 5.70 -14.23
N LEU A 4 13.60 6.89 -14.00
CA LEU A 4 13.80 7.64 -12.75
C LEU A 4 12.59 7.41 -11.84
N LEU A 5 12.81 6.71 -10.72
CA LEU A 5 11.79 6.52 -9.69
C LEU A 5 12.03 7.50 -8.55
N VAL A 6 11.02 8.29 -8.20
CA VAL A 6 11.11 9.31 -7.14
C VAL A 6 10.14 8.99 -6.02
N THR A 7 10.68 8.68 -4.83
CA THR A 7 9.90 8.53 -3.60
C THR A 7 10.61 9.20 -2.43
N LEU A 8 9.92 10.09 -1.73
CA LEU A 8 10.49 10.76 -0.55
C LEU A 8 10.20 9.98 0.74
N TYR A 9 10.38 8.67 0.69
CA TYR A 9 10.14 7.77 1.82
C TYR A 9 11.21 6.69 1.92
N SER A 10 11.24 5.98 3.06
CA SER A 10 12.09 4.80 3.25
C SER A 10 11.57 3.62 2.43
N LEU A 11 12.48 2.75 2.02
CA LEU A 11 12.21 1.52 1.28
C LEU A 11 12.38 0.27 2.15
N GLU A 12 12.28 0.43 3.45
CA GLU A 12 12.13 -0.71 4.35
C GLU A 12 10.75 -1.34 4.16
N ARG A 13 10.68 -2.66 4.14
CA ARG A 13 9.43 -3.44 3.97
C ARG A 13 8.45 -3.33 5.16
N ASN A 14 8.40 -2.20 5.83
CA ASN A 14 7.57 -1.97 7.00
C ASN A 14 6.26 -1.20 6.69
N THR A 15 6.07 -0.78 5.45
CA THR A 15 4.88 -0.07 4.99
C THR A 15 4.40 -0.57 3.64
N SER A 16 3.09 -0.46 3.36
CA SER A 16 2.52 -0.82 2.05
C SER A 16 3.14 -0.05 0.89
N VAL A 17 3.50 1.20 1.11
CA VAL A 17 4.14 2.06 0.09
C VAL A 17 5.53 1.54 -0.25
N ALA A 18 6.33 1.21 0.76
CA ALA A 18 7.68 0.68 0.55
C ALA A 18 7.63 -0.67 -0.18
N ILE A 19 6.78 -1.60 0.26
CA ILE A 19 6.58 -2.90 -0.38
C ILE A 19 6.17 -2.73 -1.85
N SER A 20 5.21 -1.83 -2.12
CA SER A 20 4.77 -1.55 -3.49
C SER A 20 5.90 -1.03 -4.36
N ASN A 21 6.68 -0.04 -3.87
CA ASN A 21 7.78 0.54 -4.63
C ASN A 21 8.90 -0.48 -4.91
N ILE A 22 9.22 -1.33 -3.92
CA ILE A 22 10.17 -2.43 -4.07
C ILE A 22 9.69 -3.39 -5.17
N ASN A 23 8.43 -3.82 -5.11
CA ASN A 23 7.89 -4.79 -6.06
C ASN A 23 7.71 -4.20 -7.47
N ILE A 24 7.33 -2.92 -7.60
CA ILE A 24 7.34 -2.21 -8.90
C ILE A 24 8.76 -2.22 -9.48
N THR A 25 9.77 -1.90 -8.66
CA THR A 25 11.17 -1.91 -9.11
C THR A 25 11.62 -3.30 -9.54
N LYS A 26 11.30 -4.35 -8.77
CA LYS A 26 11.57 -5.75 -9.18
C LYS A 26 10.95 -6.06 -10.54
N GLY A 27 9.73 -5.60 -10.78
CA GLY A 27 9.06 -5.75 -12.07
C GLY A 27 9.77 -5.01 -13.20
N LEU A 28 10.22 -3.77 -12.96
CA LEU A 28 10.98 -2.98 -13.93
C LEU A 28 12.33 -3.62 -14.29
N LEU A 29 13.05 -4.14 -13.28
CA LEU A 29 14.32 -4.84 -13.46
C LEU A 29 14.12 -6.16 -14.25
N ALA A 30 13.07 -6.92 -13.94
CA ALA A 30 12.73 -8.16 -14.66
C ALA A 30 12.38 -7.91 -16.14
N LEU A 31 11.94 -6.69 -16.47
CA LEU A 31 11.75 -6.24 -17.87
C LEU A 31 13.04 -5.72 -18.51
N GLY A 32 14.19 -5.79 -17.84
CA GLY A 32 15.49 -5.36 -18.35
C GLY A 32 15.68 -3.84 -18.38
N HIS A 33 15.02 -3.09 -17.47
CA HIS A 33 15.18 -1.64 -17.37
C HIS A 33 16.20 -1.26 -16.31
N HIS A 34 16.89 -0.13 -16.52
CA HIS A 34 17.75 0.50 -15.51
C HIS A 34 16.95 1.49 -14.69
N VAL A 35 17.09 1.44 -13.37
CA VAL A 35 16.32 2.27 -12.44
C VAL A 35 17.27 3.16 -11.65
N THR A 36 17.08 4.47 -11.76
CA THR A 36 17.66 5.45 -10.85
C THR A 36 16.62 5.82 -9.82
N TRP A 37 16.94 5.62 -8.54
CA TRP A 37 16.00 5.82 -7.44
C TRP A 37 16.36 7.03 -6.60
N VAL A 38 15.49 8.05 -6.60
CA VAL A 38 15.66 9.27 -5.80
C VAL A 38 14.89 9.12 -4.50
N MET A 39 15.61 9.22 -3.38
CA MET A 39 15.04 9.08 -2.03
C MET A 39 15.72 10.04 -1.03
N PRO A 40 15.13 10.32 0.15
CA PRO A 40 15.76 11.13 1.18
C PRO A 40 17.09 10.54 1.67
N HIS A 41 17.99 11.38 2.17
CA HIS A 41 19.29 10.95 2.69
C HIS A 41 19.17 9.94 3.84
N TRP A 42 18.15 10.05 4.67
CA TRP A 42 17.87 9.17 5.81
C TRP A 42 17.17 7.86 5.44
N ALA A 43 16.64 7.77 4.22
CA ALA A 43 15.86 6.59 3.83
C ALA A 43 16.76 5.36 3.80
N GLN A 44 16.31 4.30 4.43
CA GLN A 44 16.94 3.00 4.32
C GLN A 44 16.42 2.31 3.07
N CYS A 45 17.27 1.50 2.45
CA CYS A 45 16.95 0.76 1.24
C CYS A 45 17.33 -0.70 1.51
N GLU A 46 16.36 -1.60 1.34
CA GLU A 46 16.66 -3.02 1.34
C GLU A 46 17.50 -3.39 0.12
N THR A 47 18.50 -4.22 0.34
CA THR A 47 19.48 -4.65 -0.68
C THR A 47 18.97 -5.85 -1.50
N GLU A 48 17.66 -5.95 -1.73
CA GLU A 48 17.08 -7.05 -2.53
C GLU A 48 17.23 -6.88 -4.04
N PHE A 49 17.96 -5.86 -4.47
CA PHE A 49 18.17 -5.56 -5.88
C PHE A 49 19.61 -5.86 -6.28
N ASP A 50 19.80 -6.22 -7.53
CA ASP A 50 21.12 -6.16 -8.13
C ASP A 50 21.58 -4.69 -8.17
N ALA A 51 22.59 -4.37 -7.36
CA ALA A 51 23.13 -3.01 -7.23
C ALA A 51 23.66 -2.45 -8.57
N SER A 52 23.97 -3.30 -9.54
CA SER A 52 24.38 -2.88 -10.87
C SER A 52 23.22 -2.34 -11.70
N GLN A 53 21.98 -2.66 -11.37
CA GLN A 53 20.76 -2.27 -12.11
C GLN A 53 20.01 -1.13 -11.44
N VAL A 54 20.29 -0.82 -10.18
CA VAL A 54 19.61 0.25 -9.41
C VAL A 54 20.62 1.24 -8.88
N GLN A 55 20.55 2.47 -9.38
CA GLN A 55 21.34 3.58 -8.88
C GLN A 55 20.54 4.38 -7.85
N ILE A 56 21.11 4.59 -6.65
CA ILE A 56 20.45 5.35 -5.59
C ILE A 56 20.99 6.77 -5.55
N VAL A 57 20.08 7.73 -5.68
CA VAL A 57 20.35 9.17 -5.54
C VAL A 57 19.73 9.67 -4.24
N ARG A 58 20.56 10.22 -3.37
CA ARG A 58 20.13 10.75 -2.06
C ARG A 58 19.80 12.23 -2.15
N VAL A 59 18.57 12.60 -1.78
CA VAL A 59 18.17 14.00 -1.61
C VAL A 59 18.81 14.51 -0.32
N PRO A 60 19.66 15.54 -0.35
CA PRO A 60 20.29 16.07 0.86
C PRO A 60 19.25 16.70 1.79
N GLY A 61 19.50 16.67 3.09
CA GLY A 61 18.63 17.25 4.10
C GLY A 61 19.33 17.26 5.45
N GLU A 62 18.80 18.01 6.37
CA GLU A 62 19.17 17.91 7.78
C GLU A 62 18.31 16.81 8.41
N ASP A 63 18.87 16.10 9.38
CA ASP A 63 18.12 15.14 10.21
C ASP A 63 17.11 15.93 11.04
N GLU A 64 15.97 16.26 10.44
CA GLU A 64 14.85 16.75 11.22
C GLU A 64 14.50 15.64 12.21
N LYS A 65 14.68 15.93 13.51
CA LYS A 65 14.30 15.04 14.60
C LYS A 65 12.87 14.56 14.33
N ARG A 66 12.70 13.30 13.97
CA ARG A 66 11.41 12.62 13.78
C ARG A 66 10.49 12.68 15.01
N ASP A 67 11.03 13.10 16.15
CA ASP A 67 10.34 13.31 17.43
C ASP A 67 9.60 14.66 17.55
N ALA A 68 9.08 15.17 16.45
CA ALA A 68 8.03 16.17 16.57
C ALA A 68 6.82 15.48 17.18
N GLY A 69 6.58 15.71 18.48
CA GLY A 69 5.56 15.00 19.27
C GLY A 69 4.20 14.94 18.58
N PHE A 70 3.39 13.93 18.94
CA PHE A 70 2.08 13.60 18.34
C PHE A 70 1.20 14.82 18.03
N LEU A 71 1.16 15.81 18.90
CA LEU A 71 0.42 17.07 18.71
C LEU A 71 0.95 17.90 17.52
N LYS A 72 2.27 18.01 17.36
CA LYS A 72 2.89 18.79 16.26
C LYS A 72 2.64 18.10 14.92
N ASN A 73 2.73 16.78 14.85
CA ASN A 73 2.42 16.02 13.65
C ASN A 73 0.93 16.11 13.28
N ARG A 74 0.04 16.08 14.26
CA ARG A 74 -1.41 16.23 14.05
C ARG A 74 -1.76 17.64 13.57
N LEU A 75 -1.20 18.68 14.15
CA LEU A 75 -1.37 20.06 13.69
C LEU A 75 -0.80 20.24 12.27
N HIS A 76 0.38 19.67 12.01
CA HIS A 76 0.99 19.73 10.68
C HIS A 76 0.09 19.09 9.61
N SER A 77 -0.43 17.89 9.85
CA SER A 77 -1.32 17.22 8.90
C SER A 77 -2.66 17.94 8.67
N HIS A 78 -3.10 18.73 9.64
CA HIS A 78 -4.33 19.51 9.58
C HIS A 78 -4.18 20.80 8.75
N PHE A 79 -3.06 21.51 8.92
CA PHE A 79 -2.83 22.80 8.28
C PHE A 79 -2.09 22.72 6.94
N TYR A 80 -1.26 21.70 6.73
CA TYR A 80 -0.50 21.58 5.50
C TYR A 80 -1.10 20.55 4.55
N MET A 81 -1.29 20.93 3.30
CA MET A 81 -1.77 20.02 2.25
C MET A 81 -0.74 18.94 1.89
N LEU A 82 0.56 19.24 2.07
CA LEU A 82 1.65 18.29 1.92
C LEU A 82 2.06 17.70 3.27
N ASP A 83 2.70 16.56 3.22
CA ASP A 83 3.18 15.80 4.36
C ASP A 83 4.50 16.32 4.95
N PHE A 84 5.04 15.58 5.93
CA PHE A 84 6.25 15.94 6.66
C PHE A 84 7.50 16.04 5.78
N THR A 85 7.52 15.46 4.58
CA THR A 85 8.66 15.54 3.65
C THR A 85 8.70 16.84 2.85
N ARG A 86 7.75 17.76 3.07
CA ARG A 86 7.71 19.08 2.42
C ARG A 86 9.02 19.88 2.44
N PRO A 87 9.86 19.86 3.50
CA PRO A 87 11.15 20.55 3.50
C PRO A 87 12.08 20.15 2.36
N TYR A 88 12.01 18.90 1.89
CA TYR A 88 12.81 18.42 0.74
C TYR A 88 12.55 19.19 -0.56
N LEU A 89 11.43 19.88 -0.69
CA LEU A 89 11.15 20.72 -1.85
C LEU A 89 12.17 21.86 -2.05
N ARG A 90 12.92 22.22 -1.02
CA ARG A 90 14.01 23.21 -1.08
C ARG A 90 15.32 22.61 -1.57
N GLN A 91 15.44 21.27 -1.55
CA GLN A 91 16.67 20.55 -1.87
C GLN A 91 16.74 20.09 -3.33
N VAL A 92 15.71 20.33 -4.14
CA VAL A 92 15.62 19.86 -5.54
C VAL A 92 16.87 20.24 -6.34
N ARG A 93 17.35 21.50 -6.21
CA ARG A 93 18.55 21.99 -6.94
C ARG A 93 19.86 21.40 -6.41
N LYS A 94 19.86 20.87 -5.20
CA LYS A 94 21.02 20.24 -4.57
C LYS A 94 21.03 18.71 -4.75
N THR A 95 20.00 18.16 -5.36
CA THR A 95 19.89 16.74 -5.67
C THR A 95 20.59 16.48 -6.99
N HIS A 96 21.70 15.76 -6.92
CA HIS A 96 22.52 15.44 -8.08
C HIS A 96 22.02 14.14 -8.73
N VAL A 97 21.07 14.29 -9.65
CA VAL A 97 20.62 13.20 -10.51
C VAL A 97 21.59 13.10 -11.69
N PRO A 98 21.99 11.88 -12.14
CA PRO A 98 22.84 11.71 -13.31
C PRO A 98 22.33 12.47 -14.52
N ASP A 99 23.27 13.09 -15.28
CA ASP A 99 22.94 13.83 -16.51
C ASP A 99 22.76 12.86 -17.69
N GLU A 100 21.64 12.18 -17.68
CA GLU A 100 21.22 11.28 -18.74
C GLU A 100 19.79 11.57 -19.18
N PHE A 101 19.33 10.93 -20.24
CA PHE A 101 17.94 11.00 -20.66
C PHE A 101 17.16 9.88 -19.97
N TYR A 102 16.10 10.25 -19.23
CA TYR A 102 15.17 9.30 -18.63
C TYR A 102 13.97 9.10 -19.55
N ASP A 103 13.80 7.89 -20.08
CA ASP A 103 12.64 7.56 -20.91
C ASP A 103 11.33 7.79 -20.17
N ILE A 104 11.31 7.40 -18.90
CA ILE A 104 10.16 7.53 -18.02
C ILE A 104 10.59 7.99 -16.62
N VAL A 105 9.86 8.96 -16.08
CA VAL A 105 9.94 9.36 -14.69
C VAL A 105 8.68 8.89 -13.97
N ILE A 106 8.85 8.14 -12.89
CA ILE A 106 7.74 7.67 -12.05
C ILE A 106 7.88 8.33 -10.68
N SER A 107 6.86 9.06 -10.24
CA SER A 107 6.78 9.54 -8.86
C SER A 107 5.71 8.78 -8.10
N THR A 108 5.99 8.40 -6.84
CA THR A 108 5.07 7.58 -6.06
C THR A 108 4.65 8.28 -4.78
N SER A 109 3.41 8.14 -4.39
CA SER A 109 2.87 8.54 -3.09
C SER A 109 2.48 7.29 -2.26
N ASP A 110 2.52 7.32 -0.94
CA ASP A 110 2.88 8.44 -0.08
C ASP A 110 4.38 8.50 0.13
N PRO A 111 4.97 9.65 0.33
CA PRO A 111 4.37 10.96 0.59
C PRO A 111 3.96 11.69 -0.71
N LYS A 112 2.89 12.46 -0.66
CA LYS A 112 2.38 13.24 -1.80
C LYS A 112 3.34 14.34 -2.24
N THR A 113 4.23 14.77 -1.35
CA THR A 113 5.36 15.67 -1.65
C THR A 113 6.25 15.13 -2.76
N SER A 114 6.35 13.81 -2.95
CA SER A 114 7.14 13.19 -4.03
C SER A 114 6.71 13.73 -5.41
N HIS A 115 5.42 13.87 -5.67
CA HIS A 115 4.92 14.40 -6.94
C HIS A 115 5.29 15.87 -7.14
N VAL A 116 5.20 16.68 -6.09
CA VAL A 116 5.58 18.13 -6.16
C VAL A 116 7.09 18.29 -6.30
N PHE A 117 7.88 17.46 -5.63
CA PHE A 117 9.32 17.40 -5.77
C PHE A 117 9.70 17.06 -7.21
N THR A 118 9.12 15.99 -7.76
CA THR A 118 9.34 15.56 -9.13
C THR A 118 8.98 16.66 -10.13
N ALA A 119 7.83 17.32 -9.99
CA ALA A 119 7.45 18.43 -10.85
C ALA A 119 8.46 19.58 -10.90
N ARG A 120 9.25 19.77 -9.82
CA ARG A 120 10.36 20.74 -9.79
C ARG A 120 11.63 20.16 -10.39
N LEU A 121 11.92 18.89 -10.14
CA LEU A 121 13.10 18.18 -10.64
C LEU A 121 13.08 18.09 -12.17
N LEU A 122 11.91 17.83 -12.76
CA LEU A 122 11.71 17.75 -14.21
C LEU A 122 12.10 19.02 -14.99
N ARG A 123 12.31 20.15 -14.30
CA ARG A 123 12.83 21.38 -14.93
C ARG A 123 14.36 21.37 -15.04
N LEU A 124 15.02 20.40 -14.46
CA LEU A 124 16.47 20.31 -14.33
C LEU A 124 17.06 19.11 -15.07
N ILE A 125 16.22 18.16 -15.51
CA ILE A 125 16.64 16.93 -16.17
C ILE A 125 15.95 16.79 -17.53
N ARG A 126 16.49 15.90 -18.36
CA ARG A 126 15.90 15.52 -19.66
C ARG A 126 15.10 14.24 -19.50
N TYR A 127 13.84 14.25 -19.91
CA TYR A 127 12.95 13.10 -19.78
C TYR A 127 11.93 13.01 -20.93
N GLY A 128 11.34 11.82 -21.11
CA GLY A 128 10.29 11.54 -22.09
C GLY A 128 8.89 11.75 -21.49
N ARG A 129 8.47 10.88 -20.57
CA ARG A 129 7.14 10.92 -19.94
C ARG A 129 7.21 10.95 -18.42
N TRP A 130 6.23 11.59 -17.79
CA TRP A 130 6.06 11.59 -16.34
C TRP A 130 4.78 10.85 -15.91
N ILE A 131 4.92 9.80 -15.11
CA ILE A 131 3.85 8.99 -14.54
C ILE A 131 3.76 9.28 -13.05
N GLN A 132 2.57 9.64 -12.57
CA GLN A 132 2.29 9.75 -11.15
C GLN A 132 1.58 8.47 -10.68
N HIS A 133 2.15 7.79 -9.69
CA HIS A 133 1.56 6.61 -9.05
C HIS A 133 1.06 6.98 -7.66
N TRP A 134 -0.26 6.95 -7.48
CA TRP A 134 -0.95 7.41 -6.29
C TRP A 134 -1.51 6.22 -5.49
N GLY A 135 -1.08 6.07 -4.23
CA GLY A 135 -1.73 5.16 -3.27
C GLY A 135 -3.13 5.68 -2.90
N ASP A 136 -3.16 6.90 -2.39
CA ASP A 136 -4.38 7.58 -1.96
C ASP A 136 -4.46 8.99 -2.55
N PRO A 137 -5.67 9.50 -2.91
CA PRO A 137 -5.84 10.86 -3.39
C PRO A 137 -5.53 11.87 -2.28
N LEU A 138 -5.32 13.12 -2.63
CA LEU A 138 -5.23 14.19 -1.63
C LEU A 138 -6.62 14.55 -1.09
N LEU A 139 -7.55 14.80 -2.00
CA LEU A 139 -8.96 14.99 -1.68
C LEU A 139 -9.62 13.62 -1.51
N GLY A 140 -10.18 13.34 -0.35
CA GLY A 140 -10.81 12.05 -0.05
C GLY A 140 -9.91 11.01 0.61
N ASP A 141 -8.68 11.39 0.99
CA ASP A 141 -7.84 10.58 1.87
C ASP A 141 -8.53 10.45 3.24
N ILE A 142 -9.00 9.24 3.56
CA ILE A 142 -9.75 8.96 4.80
C ILE A 142 -8.91 9.15 6.07
N THR A 143 -7.59 9.20 5.94
CA THR A 143 -6.67 9.39 7.07
C THR A 143 -6.40 10.86 7.37
N ARG A 144 -6.83 11.78 6.51
CA ARG A 144 -6.54 13.21 6.59
C ARG A 144 -7.81 14.04 6.74
N ASN A 145 -7.76 14.95 7.70
CA ASN A 145 -8.82 15.93 7.91
C ASN A 145 -8.23 17.34 7.79
N PHE A 146 -8.41 17.96 6.63
CA PHE A 146 -7.88 19.28 6.35
C PHE A 146 -8.73 20.38 6.97
N TRP A 147 -8.08 21.41 7.52
CA TRP A 147 -8.71 22.67 7.90
C TRP A 147 -9.18 23.47 6.68
N TRP A 148 -8.51 23.25 5.53
CA TRP A 148 -8.81 23.95 4.29
C TRP A 148 -10.16 23.53 3.69
N PRO A 149 -10.92 24.48 3.11
CA PRO A 149 -12.11 24.16 2.33
C PRO A 149 -11.81 23.11 1.23
N LYS A 150 -12.73 22.20 0.99
CA LYS A 150 -12.57 21.12 -0.01
C LYS A 150 -12.18 21.63 -1.39
N TRP A 151 -12.70 22.78 -1.80
CA TRP A 151 -12.37 23.37 -3.11
C TRP A 151 -10.91 23.81 -3.20
N CYS A 152 -10.31 24.29 -2.10
CA CYS A 152 -8.87 24.63 -2.04
C CYS A 152 -8.01 23.36 -2.21
N VAL A 153 -8.37 22.29 -1.48
CA VAL A 153 -7.67 21.00 -1.57
C VAL A 153 -7.80 20.43 -2.98
N LYS A 154 -9.00 20.45 -3.55
CA LYS A 154 -9.29 20.02 -4.93
C LYS A 154 -8.49 20.81 -5.96
N PHE A 155 -8.45 22.12 -5.85
CA PHE A 155 -7.67 22.97 -6.74
C PHE A 155 -6.17 22.67 -6.63
N TYR A 156 -5.66 22.53 -5.40
CA TYR A 156 -4.26 22.19 -5.19
C TYR A 156 -3.89 20.83 -5.78
N GLU A 157 -4.70 19.80 -5.53
CA GLU A 157 -4.51 18.47 -6.12
C GLU A 157 -4.54 18.54 -7.65
N TRP A 158 -5.50 19.23 -8.25
CA TRP A 158 -5.55 19.44 -9.69
C TRP A 158 -4.26 20.07 -10.25
N THR A 159 -3.66 21.03 -9.54
CA THR A 159 -2.39 21.65 -9.99
C THR A 159 -1.21 20.67 -10.06
N ILE A 160 -1.28 19.59 -9.28
CA ILE A 160 -0.28 18.51 -9.28
C ILE A 160 -0.61 17.51 -10.41
N LEU A 161 -1.84 17.02 -10.43
CA LEU A 161 -2.29 15.98 -11.36
C LEU A 161 -2.14 16.39 -12.83
N ARG A 162 -2.57 17.58 -13.19
CA ARG A 162 -2.58 18.05 -14.59
C ARG A 162 -1.23 18.04 -15.29
N LYS A 163 -0.14 17.99 -14.55
CA LYS A 163 1.23 18.06 -15.07
C LYS A 163 1.76 16.71 -15.55
N ALA A 164 1.17 15.62 -15.10
CA ALA A 164 1.57 14.27 -15.49
C ALA A 164 1.05 13.91 -16.87
N ASP A 165 1.75 13.00 -17.54
CA ASP A 165 1.29 12.37 -18.77
C ASP A 165 0.33 11.23 -18.49
N LYS A 166 0.56 10.49 -17.38
CA LYS A 166 -0.30 9.42 -16.88
C LYS A 166 -0.42 9.51 -15.36
N ILE A 167 -1.62 9.24 -14.85
CA ILE A 167 -1.94 9.22 -13.42
C ILE A 167 -2.50 7.84 -13.09
N VAL A 168 -1.84 7.14 -12.19
CA VAL A 168 -2.21 5.78 -11.79
C VAL A 168 -2.74 5.81 -10.37
N TYR A 169 -3.96 5.31 -10.16
CA TYR A 169 -4.49 4.99 -8.83
C TYR A 169 -4.54 3.48 -8.63
N VAL A 170 -4.33 3.05 -7.39
CA VAL A 170 -4.16 1.63 -7.03
C VAL A 170 -5.48 0.89 -6.78
N THR A 171 -6.62 1.59 -6.85
CA THR A 171 -7.96 0.98 -6.78
C THR A 171 -8.85 1.50 -7.90
N PRO A 172 -9.76 0.67 -8.45
CA PRO A 172 -10.67 1.09 -9.51
C PRO A 172 -11.65 2.17 -9.01
N PHE A 173 -12.07 2.06 -7.74
CA PHE A 173 -13.00 2.99 -7.09
C PHE A 173 -12.42 4.39 -6.95
N THR A 174 -11.13 4.46 -6.54
CA THR A 174 -10.43 5.75 -6.47
C THR A 174 -10.25 6.34 -7.87
N ALA A 175 -9.80 5.55 -8.84
CA ALA A 175 -9.62 6.01 -10.21
C ALA A 175 -10.92 6.57 -10.80
N GLU A 176 -12.04 5.87 -10.62
CA GLU A 176 -13.35 6.31 -11.10
C GLU A 176 -13.83 7.60 -10.40
N THR A 177 -13.65 7.67 -9.09
CA THR A 177 -13.96 8.89 -8.32
C THR A 177 -13.13 10.08 -8.82
N GLN A 178 -11.84 9.86 -9.05
CA GLN A 178 -10.94 10.92 -9.51
C GLN A 178 -11.23 11.36 -10.95
N ARG A 179 -11.66 10.46 -11.85
CA ARG A 179 -12.14 10.83 -13.19
C ARG A 179 -13.37 11.75 -13.12
N LYS A 180 -14.30 11.46 -12.22
CA LYS A 180 -15.50 12.30 -11.98
C LYS A 180 -15.13 13.66 -11.39
N GLU A 181 -14.18 13.69 -10.44
CA GLU A 181 -13.71 14.92 -9.81
C GLU A 181 -12.91 15.83 -10.76
N TYR A 182 -12.15 15.25 -11.70
CA TYR A 182 -11.25 15.95 -12.61
C TYR A 182 -11.51 15.62 -14.10
N PRO A 183 -12.68 15.94 -14.64
CA PRO A 183 -13.09 15.52 -15.99
C PRO A 183 -12.18 16.02 -17.11
N LYS A 184 -11.46 17.14 -16.91
CA LYS A 184 -10.51 17.69 -17.90
C LYS A 184 -9.22 16.88 -18.08
N ILE A 185 -8.94 15.95 -17.19
CA ILE A 185 -7.76 15.08 -17.21
C ILE A 185 -8.14 13.61 -16.98
N ALA A 186 -9.41 13.28 -17.13
CA ALA A 186 -9.93 11.94 -16.89
C ALA A 186 -9.30 10.88 -17.80
N ASP A 187 -8.93 11.27 -19.02
CA ASP A 187 -8.23 10.46 -20.00
C ASP A 187 -6.83 10.03 -19.57
N LYS A 188 -6.18 10.79 -18.69
CA LYS A 188 -4.87 10.48 -18.12
C LYS A 188 -4.94 9.54 -16.90
N ILE A 189 -6.13 9.37 -16.31
CA ILE A 189 -6.31 8.61 -15.07
C ILE A 189 -6.53 7.13 -15.38
N ALA A 190 -5.62 6.30 -14.92
CA ALA A 190 -5.68 4.85 -15.03
C ALA A 190 -5.82 4.19 -13.65
N PHE A 191 -6.36 2.99 -13.64
CA PHE A 191 -6.31 2.08 -12.51
C PHE A 191 -5.29 0.98 -12.80
N ILE A 192 -4.31 0.80 -11.89
CA ILE A 192 -3.37 -0.32 -11.90
C ILE A 192 -3.24 -0.79 -10.45
N PRO A 193 -3.49 -2.08 -10.14
CA PRO A 193 -3.46 -2.58 -8.78
C PRO A 193 -2.04 -2.58 -8.19
N LEU A 194 -1.93 -2.72 -6.87
CA LEU A 194 -0.64 -2.92 -6.22
C LEU A 194 -0.08 -4.30 -6.57
N PRO A 195 1.23 -4.41 -6.81
CA PRO A 195 1.87 -5.70 -7.07
C PRO A 195 1.87 -6.60 -5.84
N ALA A 196 1.64 -7.90 -6.06
CA ALA A 196 1.85 -8.91 -5.04
C ALA A 196 3.32 -9.00 -4.65
N ASP A 197 3.61 -9.38 -3.42
CA ASP A 197 4.97 -9.66 -2.98
C ASP A 197 5.38 -11.06 -3.44
N MET A 198 6.61 -11.19 -3.92
CA MET A 198 7.10 -12.49 -4.44
C MET A 198 7.86 -13.23 -3.34
N HIS A 199 7.15 -14.08 -2.61
CA HIS A 199 7.76 -15.02 -1.68
C HIS A 199 7.51 -16.46 -2.16
N ALA A 200 8.53 -17.29 -2.09
CA ALA A 200 8.37 -18.72 -2.26
C ALA A 200 7.58 -19.29 -1.07
N THR A 201 6.62 -20.13 -1.35
CA THR A 201 5.73 -20.71 -0.35
C THR A 201 5.74 -22.23 -0.48
N GLU A 202 5.69 -22.93 0.66
CA GLU A 202 5.56 -24.38 0.71
C GLU A 202 4.10 -24.72 0.99
N THR A 203 3.53 -25.60 0.19
CA THR A 203 2.17 -26.08 0.39
C THR A 203 2.12 -27.00 1.60
N THR A 204 1.36 -26.60 2.61
CA THR A 204 1.12 -27.41 3.81
C THR A 204 -0.34 -27.81 3.88
N THR A 205 -0.60 -29.05 4.33
CA THR A 205 -1.95 -29.48 4.66
C THR A 205 -2.43 -28.78 5.91
N LEU A 206 -3.69 -28.34 5.90
CA LEU A 206 -4.28 -27.66 7.05
C LEU A 206 -4.45 -28.65 8.23
N PRO A 207 -4.00 -28.30 9.42
CA PRO A 207 -4.35 -29.02 10.63
C PRO A 207 -5.85 -28.87 10.95
N ASP A 208 -6.39 -29.73 11.79
CA ASP A 208 -7.77 -29.60 12.30
C ASP A 208 -8.00 -28.29 13.07
N GLN A 209 -6.93 -27.69 13.55
CA GLN A 209 -6.93 -26.41 14.23
C GLN A 209 -6.45 -25.30 13.29
N LEU A 210 -7.30 -24.28 13.02
CA LEU A 210 -6.96 -23.13 12.19
C LEU A 210 -6.22 -22.05 13.02
N ARG A 211 -5.05 -21.64 12.55
CA ARG A 211 -4.27 -20.53 13.07
C ARG A 211 -4.50 -19.31 12.20
N ILE A 212 -5.05 -18.25 12.77
CA ILE A 212 -5.43 -17.04 12.06
C ILE A 212 -4.51 -15.89 12.51
N ALA A 213 -3.97 -15.14 11.57
CA ALA A 213 -3.21 -13.94 11.84
C ALA A 213 -3.90 -12.69 11.30
N TYR A 214 -4.00 -11.65 12.13
CA TYR A 214 -4.23 -10.28 11.71
C TYR A 214 -3.03 -9.43 12.09
N LEU A 215 -2.28 -8.96 11.09
CA LEU A 215 -1.05 -8.19 11.28
C LEU A 215 -1.22 -6.79 10.71
N GLY A 216 -1.30 -5.78 11.57
CA GLY A 216 -1.40 -4.38 11.19
C GLY A 216 -2.26 -3.54 12.13
N ASP A 217 -2.11 -2.23 12.01
CA ASP A 217 -2.87 -1.29 12.82
C ASP A 217 -4.36 -1.34 12.49
N TYR A 218 -5.19 -1.20 13.50
CA TYR A 218 -6.64 -1.20 13.39
C TYR A 218 -7.26 -0.09 14.23
N ASN A 219 -8.33 0.47 13.70
CA ASN A 219 -9.13 1.47 14.39
C ASN A 219 -10.61 1.18 14.10
N PRO A 220 -11.46 0.96 15.11
CA PRO A 220 -12.87 0.67 14.89
C PRO A 220 -13.64 1.71 14.07
N ALA A 221 -13.12 2.94 13.98
CA ALA A 221 -13.70 3.98 13.12
C ALA A 221 -13.49 3.70 11.63
N PHE A 222 -12.40 3.00 11.26
CA PHE A 222 -12.04 2.71 9.86
C PHE A 222 -12.01 1.22 9.55
N ARG A 223 -11.49 0.40 10.47
CA ARG A 223 -11.30 -1.04 10.35
C ARG A 223 -11.73 -1.71 11.63
N ASN A 224 -12.88 -2.37 11.58
CA ASN A 224 -13.50 -2.97 12.76
C ASN A 224 -13.14 -4.46 12.86
N LEU A 225 -12.30 -4.82 13.81
CA LEU A 225 -11.95 -6.21 14.11
C LEU A 225 -12.87 -6.91 15.12
N ARG A 226 -13.87 -6.19 15.65
CA ARG A 226 -14.78 -6.78 16.65
C ARG A 226 -15.49 -8.05 16.16
N PRO A 227 -15.98 -8.11 14.90
CA PRO A 227 -16.60 -9.32 14.37
C PRO A 227 -15.64 -10.52 14.37
N LEU A 228 -14.38 -10.34 13.90
CA LEU A 228 -13.37 -11.40 13.93
C LEU A 228 -13.09 -11.88 15.36
N TYR A 229 -12.83 -10.94 16.27
CA TYR A 229 -12.56 -11.27 17.67
C TYR A 229 -13.71 -12.07 18.29
N ASN A 230 -14.97 -11.63 18.07
CA ASN A 230 -16.14 -12.31 18.58
C ASN A 230 -16.37 -13.69 17.93
N ALA A 231 -16.07 -13.83 16.64
CA ALA A 231 -16.14 -15.12 15.95
C ALA A 231 -15.15 -16.12 16.56
N CYS A 232 -13.86 -15.74 16.62
CA CYS A 232 -12.81 -16.62 17.12
C CYS A 232 -12.97 -16.94 18.61
N SER A 233 -13.50 -16.01 19.44
CA SER A 233 -13.71 -16.27 20.86
C SER A 233 -14.75 -17.35 21.16
N LYS A 234 -15.60 -17.71 20.19
CA LYS A 234 -16.70 -18.67 20.34
C LYS A 234 -16.48 -19.96 19.51
N MET A 235 -15.38 -20.04 18.76
CA MET A 235 -15.11 -21.17 17.89
C MET A 235 -14.07 -22.11 18.49
N ASP A 236 -14.39 -23.39 18.57
CA ASP A 236 -13.44 -24.42 18.93
C ASP A 236 -12.50 -24.74 17.75
N GLY A 237 -11.27 -25.13 18.05
CA GLY A 237 -10.27 -25.47 17.04
C GLY A 237 -9.80 -24.27 16.21
N VAL A 238 -9.84 -23.06 16.79
CA VAL A 238 -9.37 -21.82 16.18
C VAL A 238 -8.44 -21.08 17.14
N SER A 239 -7.31 -20.63 16.64
CA SER A 239 -6.46 -19.67 17.36
C SER A 239 -6.31 -18.40 16.55
N LEU A 240 -6.25 -17.24 17.23
CA LEU A 240 -6.14 -15.92 16.60
C LEU A 240 -4.98 -15.15 17.20
N THR A 241 -4.08 -14.65 16.36
CA THR A 241 -3.07 -13.67 16.73
C THR A 241 -3.39 -12.33 16.10
N ILE A 242 -3.58 -11.30 16.92
CA ILE A 242 -3.72 -9.91 16.49
C ILE A 242 -2.45 -9.18 16.88
N ALA A 243 -1.70 -8.62 15.93
CA ALA A 243 -0.53 -7.79 16.19
C ALA A 243 -0.64 -6.45 15.47
N GLY A 244 -0.61 -5.34 16.21
CA GLY A 244 -0.73 -4.00 15.67
C GLY A 244 -1.18 -2.99 16.72
N HIS A 245 -1.21 -1.73 16.32
CA HIS A 245 -1.69 -0.66 17.19
C HIS A 245 -3.20 -0.46 17.00
N GLY A 246 -3.94 -0.55 18.10
CA GLY A 246 -5.39 -0.33 18.10
C GLY A 246 -5.99 -0.49 19.49
N PRO A 247 -7.24 -0.05 19.71
CA PRO A 247 -7.85 -0.08 21.03
C PRO A 247 -8.36 -1.46 21.44
N GLY A 248 -8.01 -1.86 22.64
CA GLY A 248 -8.86 -2.54 23.59
C GLY A 248 -9.36 -3.96 23.35
N TYR A 249 -8.62 -4.85 22.69
CA TYR A 249 -8.89 -6.29 22.82
C TYR A 249 -8.04 -6.88 23.93
N ARG A 250 -8.56 -7.89 24.63
CA ARG A 250 -7.85 -8.68 25.64
C ARG A 250 -7.46 -10.03 25.05
N SER A 251 -6.33 -10.58 25.48
CA SER A 251 -6.00 -11.95 25.16
C SER A 251 -6.97 -12.91 25.86
N LEU A 252 -7.30 -14.00 25.18
CA LEU A 252 -8.11 -15.11 25.65
C LEU A 252 -7.28 -16.40 25.49
N PRO A 253 -7.70 -17.56 26.02
CA PRO A 253 -6.93 -18.80 25.86
C PRO A 253 -6.58 -19.15 24.42
N ASN A 254 -7.45 -18.80 23.46
CA ASN A 254 -7.26 -19.02 22.02
C ASN A 254 -7.05 -17.72 21.23
N ILE A 255 -6.90 -16.56 21.87
CA ILE A 255 -6.65 -15.27 21.20
C ILE A 255 -5.47 -14.56 21.84
N GLN A 256 -4.42 -14.34 21.08
CA GLN A 256 -3.27 -13.56 21.46
C GLN A 256 -3.38 -12.13 20.89
N VAL A 257 -3.23 -11.12 21.73
CA VAL A 257 -3.21 -9.71 21.31
C VAL A 257 -1.86 -9.11 21.68
N LEU A 258 -1.14 -8.68 20.64
CA LEU A 258 0.22 -8.14 20.71
C LEU A 258 0.21 -6.66 20.29
N PRO A 259 1.11 -5.83 20.83
CA PRO A 259 1.38 -4.50 20.30
C PRO A 259 1.92 -4.60 18.86
N ARG A 260 2.28 -3.48 18.27
CA ARG A 260 3.04 -3.49 17.01
C ARG A 260 4.39 -4.17 17.25
N ILE A 261 4.66 -5.20 16.47
CA ILE A 261 5.87 -6.04 16.54
C ILE A 261 6.82 -5.73 15.37
N PRO A 262 8.11 -6.05 15.49
CA PRO A 262 9.07 -6.03 14.39
C PRO A 262 8.64 -6.91 13.22
N GLN A 263 9.15 -6.60 12.03
CA GLN A 263 8.73 -7.25 10.79
C GLN A 263 9.10 -8.74 10.75
N ASP A 264 10.27 -9.11 11.26
CA ASP A 264 10.72 -10.50 11.36
C ASP A 264 9.77 -11.35 12.21
N GLN A 265 9.31 -10.82 13.34
CA GLN A 265 8.31 -11.47 14.18
C GLN A 265 6.94 -11.54 13.51
N ALA A 266 6.54 -10.48 12.79
CA ALA A 266 5.29 -10.48 12.03
C ALA A 266 5.33 -11.56 10.93
N LEU A 267 6.44 -11.68 10.22
CA LEU A 267 6.64 -12.70 9.20
C LEU A 267 6.63 -14.12 9.79
N ALA A 268 7.25 -14.32 10.97
CA ALA A 268 7.22 -15.60 11.66
C ALA A 268 5.77 -16.01 12.03
N ILE A 269 4.98 -15.08 12.57
CA ILE A 269 3.55 -15.34 12.88
C ILE A 269 2.76 -15.64 11.61
N GLU A 270 3.03 -14.92 10.53
CA GLU A 270 2.37 -15.15 9.25
C GLU A 270 2.71 -16.55 8.68
N ASN A 271 3.97 -16.92 8.70
CA ASN A 271 4.42 -18.23 8.23
C ASN A 271 3.82 -19.37 9.06
N ASP A 272 3.63 -19.16 10.35
CA ASP A 272 2.99 -20.15 11.26
C ASP A 272 1.46 -20.14 11.19
N SER A 273 0.84 -19.20 10.48
CA SER A 273 -0.62 -19.13 10.34
C SER A 273 -1.12 -19.92 9.13
N ASP A 274 -2.39 -20.33 9.18
CA ASP A 274 -3.10 -20.99 8.08
C ASP A 274 -3.97 -20.00 7.32
N VAL A 275 -4.42 -18.94 8.00
CA VAL A 275 -5.30 -17.91 7.45
C VAL A 275 -4.75 -16.52 7.77
N ILE A 276 -4.52 -15.73 6.74
CA ILE A 276 -4.27 -14.29 6.88
C ILE A 276 -5.62 -13.57 6.80
N PHE A 277 -6.01 -12.92 7.89
CA PHE A 277 -7.22 -12.13 7.91
C PHE A 277 -6.95 -10.69 7.50
N CYS A 278 -7.79 -10.18 6.62
CA CYS A 278 -7.79 -8.79 6.18
C CYS A 278 -9.19 -8.19 6.37
N VAL A 279 -9.28 -6.90 6.71
CA VAL A 279 -10.55 -6.18 6.77
C VAL A 279 -10.46 -4.93 5.92
N CYS A 280 -11.45 -4.69 5.08
CA CYS A 280 -11.59 -3.48 4.28
C CYS A 280 -11.94 -2.27 5.16
N ASN A 281 -11.72 -1.07 4.61
CA ASN A 281 -12.15 0.14 5.29
C ASN A 281 -13.68 0.25 5.27
N LYS A 282 -14.26 0.81 6.32
CA LYS A 282 -15.71 1.03 6.43
C LYS A 282 -16.27 1.98 5.37
N PHE A 283 -15.47 2.91 4.94
CA PHE A 283 -15.85 3.94 3.97
C PHE A 283 -14.62 4.38 3.15
N GLY A 284 -14.88 5.16 2.12
CA GLY A 284 -13.85 5.59 1.16
C GLY A 284 -13.65 4.59 0.03
N THR A 285 -12.78 4.96 -0.89
CA THR A 285 -12.49 4.19 -2.10
C THR A 285 -11.19 3.39 -2.01
N GLN A 286 -10.52 3.46 -0.85
CA GLN A 286 -9.22 2.87 -0.61
C GLN A 286 -9.34 1.43 -0.12
N ILE A 287 -8.52 0.56 -0.69
CA ILE A 287 -8.37 -0.83 -0.25
C ILE A 287 -7.07 -0.96 0.52
N PRO A 288 -7.04 -1.62 1.69
CA PRO A 288 -5.79 -1.89 2.38
C PRO A 288 -4.81 -2.64 1.47
N GLY A 289 -3.67 -2.04 1.17
CA GLY A 289 -2.69 -2.60 0.22
C GLY A 289 -2.22 -4.01 0.57
N LYS A 290 -2.23 -4.37 1.88
CA LYS A 290 -1.86 -5.71 2.33
C LYS A 290 -2.71 -6.83 1.71
N ILE A 291 -3.95 -6.57 1.32
CA ILE A 291 -4.79 -7.56 0.65
C ILE A 291 -4.13 -8.00 -0.66
N LEU A 292 -3.68 -7.03 -1.46
CA LEU A 292 -3.10 -7.31 -2.78
C LEU A 292 -1.66 -7.84 -2.70
N TYR A 293 -0.79 -7.24 -1.88
CA TYR A 293 0.59 -7.76 -1.82
C TYR A 293 0.70 -9.11 -1.12
N LYS A 294 -0.28 -9.50 -0.31
CA LYS A 294 -0.35 -10.86 0.26
C LYS A 294 -0.91 -11.90 -0.70
N ALA A 295 -1.36 -11.49 -1.89
CA ALA A 295 -1.92 -12.43 -2.87
C ALA A 295 -0.94 -13.55 -3.30
N SER A 296 0.36 -13.36 -3.11
CA SER A 296 1.41 -14.37 -3.37
C SER A 296 1.65 -15.34 -2.21
N SER A 297 1.07 -15.10 -1.04
CA SER A 297 1.18 -16.04 0.08
C SER A 297 0.53 -17.38 -0.25
N ASP A 298 1.06 -18.48 0.28
CA ASP A 298 0.43 -19.81 0.20
C ASP A 298 -0.78 -19.95 1.13
N LYS A 299 -0.96 -19.03 2.07
CA LYS A 299 -2.01 -19.07 3.08
C LYS A 299 -3.39 -18.73 2.49
N HIS A 300 -4.46 -19.17 3.13
CA HIS A 300 -5.78 -18.62 2.86
C HIS A 300 -5.81 -17.13 3.19
N ILE A 301 -6.35 -16.31 2.31
CA ILE A 301 -6.57 -14.89 2.59
C ILE A 301 -8.06 -14.66 2.72
N LEU A 302 -8.51 -14.46 3.97
CA LEU A 302 -9.89 -14.16 4.28
C LEU A 302 -10.06 -12.64 4.39
N VAL A 303 -10.88 -12.07 3.52
CA VAL A 303 -11.12 -10.64 3.45
C VAL A 303 -12.54 -10.32 3.88
N ALA A 304 -12.68 -9.60 4.99
CA ALA A 304 -13.96 -9.11 5.45
C ALA A 304 -14.27 -7.73 4.88
N VAL A 305 -15.46 -7.58 4.28
CA VAL A 305 -15.93 -6.35 3.63
C VAL A 305 -17.09 -5.77 4.44
N GLU A 306 -17.05 -4.46 4.68
CA GLU A 306 -18.14 -3.76 5.36
C GLU A 306 -19.32 -3.56 4.42
N LYS A 307 -20.54 -3.66 4.96
CA LYS A 307 -21.80 -3.70 4.21
C LYS A 307 -22.05 -2.49 3.29
N GLU A 308 -21.49 -1.33 3.62
CA GLU A 308 -21.73 -0.07 2.89
C GLU A 308 -21.00 0.03 1.54
N SER A 309 -19.97 -0.80 1.33
CA SER A 309 -19.18 -0.83 0.08
C SER A 309 -19.22 -2.20 -0.60
N HIS A 310 -20.23 -3.00 -0.29
CA HIS A 310 -20.21 -4.44 -0.38
C HIS A 310 -20.09 -5.00 -1.80
N ASP A 311 -21.05 -4.73 -2.68
CA ASP A 311 -21.19 -5.52 -3.92
C ASP A 311 -20.03 -5.29 -4.90
N GLU A 312 -19.64 -4.04 -5.13
CA GLU A 312 -18.56 -3.74 -6.08
C GLU A 312 -17.20 -4.18 -5.54
N MET A 313 -16.98 -4.03 -4.23
CA MET A 313 -15.75 -4.45 -3.57
C MET A 313 -15.60 -5.96 -3.58
N CYS A 314 -16.67 -6.70 -3.26
CA CYS A 314 -16.68 -8.15 -3.32
C CYS A 314 -16.38 -8.65 -4.73
N LYS A 315 -17.10 -8.16 -5.74
CA LYS A 315 -16.85 -8.50 -7.16
C LYS A 315 -15.42 -8.22 -7.59
N TYR A 316 -14.86 -7.09 -7.16
CA TYR A 316 -13.47 -6.75 -7.46
C TYR A 316 -12.49 -7.74 -6.85
N LEU A 317 -12.63 -8.08 -5.57
CA LEU A 317 -11.75 -9.01 -4.89
C LEU A 317 -11.93 -10.45 -5.42
N GLU A 318 -13.16 -10.89 -5.65
CA GLU A 318 -13.49 -12.19 -6.21
C GLU A 318 -12.96 -12.38 -7.63
N SER A 319 -12.85 -11.30 -8.42
CA SER A 319 -12.32 -11.36 -9.79
C SER A 319 -10.87 -11.86 -9.88
N TYR A 320 -10.15 -11.86 -8.77
CA TYR A 320 -8.79 -12.40 -8.71
C TYR A 320 -8.74 -13.92 -8.47
N ASN A 321 -9.86 -14.58 -8.12
CA ASN A 321 -9.93 -16.01 -7.73
C ASN A 321 -8.88 -16.40 -6.66
N ARG A 322 -8.53 -15.44 -5.79
CA ARG A 322 -7.45 -15.58 -4.80
C ARG A 322 -7.94 -15.41 -3.37
N PHE A 323 -8.94 -14.62 -3.19
CA PHE A 323 -9.42 -14.19 -1.88
C PHE A 323 -10.72 -14.92 -1.52
N VAL A 324 -10.84 -15.32 -0.25
CA VAL A 324 -12.13 -15.71 0.33
C VAL A 324 -12.76 -14.44 0.88
N VAL A 325 -13.88 -14.02 0.33
CA VAL A 325 -14.54 -12.76 0.71
C VAL A 325 -15.77 -13.07 1.55
N CYS A 326 -15.98 -12.30 2.61
CA CYS A 326 -17.15 -12.43 3.48
C CYS A 326 -17.59 -11.07 4.03
N ASP A 327 -18.80 -11.01 4.59
CA ASP A 327 -19.25 -9.83 5.33
C ASP A 327 -18.46 -9.66 6.63
N ASN A 328 -18.20 -8.42 7.03
CA ASN A 328 -17.58 -8.15 8.32
C ASN A 328 -18.56 -8.31 9.49
N THR A 329 -19.14 -9.52 9.60
CA THR A 329 -19.99 -9.96 10.70
C THR A 329 -19.41 -11.20 11.36
N SER A 330 -19.66 -11.40 12.66
CA SER A 330 -19.13 -12.58 13.37
C SER A 330 -19.66 -13.89 12.78
N GLU A 331 -20.87 -13.90 12.28
CA GLU A 331 -21.53 -15.06 11.67
C GLU A 331 -20.87 -15.42 10.34
N SER A 332 -20.79 -14.45 9.41
CA SER A 332 -20.19 -14.66 8.09
C SER A 332 -18.72 -15.05 8.17
N ILE A 333 -17.96 -14.44 9.09
CA ILE A 333 -16.57 -14.81 9.36
C ILE A 333 -16.47 -16.23 9.89
N SER A 334 -17.34 -16.63 10.83
CA SER A 334 -17.34 -17.99 11.36
C SER A 334 -17.64 -19.03 10.29
N ASP A 335 -18.58 -18.76 9.39
CA ASP A 335 -18.95 -19.65 8.29
C ASP A 335 -17.80 -19.76 7.27
N ALA A 336 -17.17 -18.62 6.94
CA ALA A 336 -16.00 -18.62 6.09
C ALA A 336 -14.84 -19.45 6.69
N LEU A 337 -14.52 -19.26 7.97
CA LEU A 337 -13.49 -20.04 8.65
C LEU A 337 -13.80 -21.53 8.69
N ARG A 338 -15.05 -21.92 8.94
CA ARG A 338 -15.48 -23.33 8.87
C ARG A 338 -15.27 -23.91 7.48
N SER A 339 -15.58 -23.13 6.45
CA SER A 339 -15.41 -23.56 5.06
C SER A 339 -13.95 -23.78 4.65
N LEU A 340 -13.00 -23.16 5.35
CA LEU A 340 -11.56 -23.28 5.09
C LEU A 340 -10.91 -24.50 5.77
N ARG A 341 -11.56 -25.09 6.77
CA ARG A 341 -11.01 -26.27 7.46
C ARG A 341 -10.78 -27.41 6.50
N GLY A 342 -9.58 -27.99 6.56
CA GLY A 342 -9.19 -29.12 5.72
C GLY A 342 -9.02 -28.81 4.22
N LYS A 343 -9.12 -27.56 3.79
CA LYS A 343 -8.82 -27.17 2.42
C LYS A 343 -7.32 -27.02 2.18
N PRO A 344 -6.80 -27.48 1.06
CA PRO A 344 -5.39 -27.33 0.72
C PRO A 344 -5.06 -25.86 0.41
N HIS A 345 -3.79 -25.52 0.58
CA HIS A 345 -3.20 -24.24 0.20
C HIS A 345 -2.55 -24.37 -1.19
N ASP A 346 -3.34 -24.38 -2.23
CA ASP A 346 -2.92 -24.53 -3.63
C ASP A 346 -3.12 -23.23 -4.45
N TYR A 347 -2.85 -22.11 -3.83
CA TYR A 347 -3.07 -20.82 -4.45
C TYR A 347 -1.95 -20.39 -5.40
N VAL A 348 -2.34 -19.89 -6.54
CA VAL A 348 -1.45 -19.26 -7.52
C VAL A 348 -1.62 -17.74 -7.47
N THR A 349 -0.51 -17.03 -7.47
CA THR A 349 -0.54 -15.57 -7.55
C THR A 349 -1.23 -15.15 -8.86
N PRO A 350 -2.28 -14.32 -8.82
CA PRO A 350 -2.92 -13.84 -10.03
C PRO A 350 -1.93 -13.12 -10.95
N GLU A 351 -1.88 -13.47 -12.22
CA GLU A 351 -0.94 -12.91 -13.19
C GLU A 351 -0.98 -11.39 -13.23
N ARG A 352 -2.19 -10.82 -13.12
CA ARG A 352 -2.41 -9.38 -13.07
C ARG A 352 -1.75 -8.69 -11.87
N LEU A 353 -1.44 -9.42 -10.79
CA LEU A 353 -0.77 -8.90 -9.60
C LEU A 353 0.74 -9.16 -9.58
N LEU A 354 1.28 -9.85 -10.58
CA LEU A 354 2.73 -10.07 -10.65
C LEU A 354 3.47 -8.74 -10.87
N PRO A 355 4.60 -8.52 -10.19
CA PRO A 355 5.39 -7.29 -10.34
C PRO A 355 5.72 -6.94 -11.79
N VAL A 356 6.04 -7.94 -12.62
CA VAL A 356 6.36 -7.74 -14.03
C VAL A 356 5.14 -7.30 -14.86
N SER A 357 3.96 -7.79 -14.54
CA SER A 357 2.70 -7.40 -15.20
C SER A 357 2.32 -5.97 -14.83
N ILE A 358 2.44 -5.63 -13.55
CA ILE A 358 2.20 -4.26 -13.03
C ILE A 358 3.18 -3.27 -13.65
N ALA A 359 4.49 -3.60 -13.69
CA ALA A 359 5.49 -2.73 -14.30
C ALA A 359 5.19 -2.48 -15.78
N ARG A 360 4.82 -3.53 -16.53
CA ARG A 360 4.44 -3.40 -17.95
C ARG A 360 3.23 -2.50 -18.13
N GLU A 361 2.20 -2.64 -17.30
CA GLU A 361 0.98 -1.82 -17.37
C GLU A 361 1.25 -0.35 -16.97
N ILE A 362 2.16 -0.10 -16.02
CA ILE A 362 2.60 1.26 -15.67
C ILE A 362 3.27 1.93 -16.88
N LEU A 363 4.12 1.21 -17.60
CA LEU A 363 4.94 1.75 -18.71
C LEU A 363 4.14 2.00 -20.00
N GLN A 364 3.01 1.36 -20.21
CA GLN A 364 2.09 1.62 -21.33
C GLN A 364 1.40 2.98 -21.20
#